data_00092206d0d6e61354e163cdbedb9785
#
_entry.id   00092206d0d6e61354e163cdbedb9785
#
_cell.length_a   1.000
_cell.length_b   1.000
_cell.length_c   1.000
_cell.angle_alpha   90.00
_cell.angle_beta   90.00
_cell.angle_gamma   90.00
#
_symmetry.space_group_name_H-M   'P 1'
#
loop_
_entity.id
_entity.type
_entity.pdbx_description
1 polymer ?
#
loop_
_entity_poly.entity_id
_entity_poly.type
_entity_poly.pdbx_seq_one_letter_code
_entity_poly.pdbx_strand_id
1 'polypeptide(L)'
;MVEYRIDRHSGVATYVQIVQQTKQALRLGMLRPGDKLPTAREVVKATAINPNTVLKAYRELERDGLVEARRGLGTFVRRGLSTAPADSPLRTELDAWAARARAAGLDRDDVAALFTAVLDEHFAGDLAGQDQHSQGDPS
;
A
#
# COMPACT_ATOMS: atom_id res chain seq x y z
N MET A 1 -3.20 -10.08 -9.71
CA MET A 1 -2.94 -8.68 -10.14
C MET A 1 -3.54 -7.72 -9.14
N VAL A 2 -2.88 -6.62 -8.88
CA VAL A 2 -3.37 -5.63 -7.92
C VAL A 2 -4.53 -4.84 -8.51
N GLU A 3 -5.54 -4.58 -7.70
CA GLU A 3 -6.65 -3.70 -8.06
C GLU A 3 -6.61 -2.49 -7.13
N TYR A 4 -6.58 -1.31 -7.74
CA TYR A 4 -6.51 -0.07 -6.96
C TYR A 4 -7.90 0.41 -6.58
N ARG A 5 -8.05 0.79 -5.32
CA ARG A 5 -9.30 1.35 -4.79
C ARG A 5 -9.05 2.79 -4.39
N ILE A 6 -9.60 3.71 -5.15
CA ILE A 6 -9.33 5.13 -4.96
C ILE A 6 -10.43 5.75 -4.11
N ASP A 7 -10.03 6.32 -2.99
CA ASP A 7 -10.92 7.06 -2.09
C ASP A 7 -10.69 8.56 -2.32
N ARG A 8 -11.64 9.20 -2.99
CA ARG A 8 -11.53 10.61 -3.34
C ARG A 8 -11.82 11.54 -2.16
N HIS A 9 -12.33 10.99 -1.07
CA HIS A 9 -12.70 11.77 0.13
C HIS A 9 -11.68 11.63 1.25
N SER A 10 -10.62 10.86 1.06
CA SER A 10 -9.67 10.58 2.13
C SER A 10 -8.72 11.73 2.45
N GLY A 11 -8.59 12.70 1.56
CA GLY A 11 -7.61 13.76 1.71
C GLY A 11 -6.19 13.35 1.29
N VAL A 12 -5.97 12.07 0.98
CA VAL A 12 -4.69 11.59 0.49
C VAL A 12 -4.68 11.72 -1.03
N ALA A 13 -3.60 12.26 -1.58
CA ALA A 13 -3.47 12.41 -3.03
C ALA A 13 -3.61 11.05 -3.72
N THR A 14 -4.27 11.04 -4.86
CA THR A 14 -4.59 9.81 -5.57
C THR A 14 -3.33 9.00 -5.92
N TYR A 15 -2.27 9.66 -6.38
CA TYR A 15 -1.05 8.93 -6.72
C TYR A 15 -0.41 8.29 -5.50
N VAL A 16 -0.52 8.92 -4.34
CA VAL A 16 -0.02 8.37 -3.08
C VAL A 16 -0.80 7.11 -2.71
N GLN A 17 -2.11 7.12 -2.94
CA GLN A 17 -2.93 5.93 -2.70
C GLN A 17 -2.48 4.75 -3.55
N ILE A 18 -2.15 5.00 -4.82
CA ILE A 18 -1.65 3.95 -5.71
C ILE A 18 -0.31 3.42 -5.19
N VAL A 19 0.60 4.31 -4.81
CA VAL A 19 1.91 3.91 -4.27
C VAL A 19 1.73 3.07 -3.00
N GLN A 20 0.89 3.53 -2.07
CA GLN A 20 0.67 2.82 -0.81
C GLN A 20 0.04 1.45 -1.03
N GLN A 21 -0.93 1.35 -1.93
CA GLN A 21 -1.59 0.07 -2.21
C GLN A 21 -0.66 -0.91 -2.90
N THR A 22 0.21 -0.42 -3.77
CA THR A 22 1.22 -1.26 -4.41
C THR A 22 2.21 -1.79 -3.37
N LYS A 23 2.71 -0.92 -2.49
CA LYS A 23 3.61 -1.34 -1.42
C LYS A 23 2.95 -2.33 -0.48
N GLN A 24 1.69 -2.13 -0.16
CA GLN A 24 0.93 -3.08 0.66
C GLN A 24 0.87 -4.45 0.00
N ALA A 25 0.56 -4.50 -1.29
CA ALA A 25 0.50 -5.76 -2.02
C ALA A 25 1.86 -6.45 -2.05
N LEU A 26 2.95 -5.68 -2.18
CA LEU A 26 4.30 -6.22 -2.12
C LEU A 26 4.62 -6.80 -0.73
N ARG A 27 4.24 -6.10 0.33
CA ARG A 27 4.48 -6.56 1.70
C ARG A 27 3.73 -7.84 2.02
N LEU A 28 2.52 -7.98 1.49
CA LEU A 28 1.69 -9.15 1.73
C LEU A 28 1.99 -10.32 0.79
N GLY A 29 2.92 -10.13 -0.14
CA GLY A 29 3.26 -11.17 -1.11
C GLY A 29 2.22 -11.38 -2.19
N MET A 30 1.27 -10.46 -2.32
CA MET A 30 0.26 -10.49 -3.38
C MET A 30 0.85 -10.10 -4.72
N LEU A 31 1.89 -9.27 -4.70
CA LEU A 31 2.73 -8.95 -5.85
C LEU A 31 4.12 -9.47 -5.58
N ARG A 32 4.70 -10.15 -6.56
CA ARG A 32 6.02 -10.78 -6.46
C ARG A 32 6.92 -10.28 -7.57
N PRO A 33 8.25 -10.39 -7.39
CA PRO A 33 9.17 -10.02 -8.48
C PRO A 33 8.80 -10.74 -9.78
N GLY A 34 8.78 -9.99 -10.88
CA GLY A 34 8.36 -10.49 -12.18
C GLY A 34 6.91 -10.26 -12.53
N ASP A 35 6.07 -9.96 -11.55
CA ASP A 35 4.65 -9.69 -11.82
C ASP A 35 4.51 -8.35 -12.54
N LYS A 36 3.55 -8.29 -13.44
CA LYS A 36 3.24 -7.08 -14.20
C LYS A 36 2.20 -6.26 -13.45
N LEU A 37 2.44 -4.95 -13.35
CA LEU A 37 1.43 -4.03 -12.83
C LEU A 37 0.41 -3.70 -13.92
N PRO A 38 -0.83 -3.31 -13.54
CA PRO A 38 -1.80 -2.85 -14.52
C PRO A 38 -1.23 -1.67 -15.31
N THR A 39 -1.56 -1.60 -16.60
CA THR A 39 -1.17 -0.44 -17.40
C THR A 39 -1.93 0.80 -16.94
N ALA A 40 -1.40 1.99 -17.25
CA ALA A 40 -2.10 3.22 -16.95
C ALA A 40 -3.51 3.22 -17.54
N ARG A 41 -3.65 2.70 -18.78
CA ARG A 41 -4.96 2.60 -19.43
C ARG A 41 -5.93 1.73 -18.66
N GLU A 42 -5.45 0.57 -18.18
CA GLU A 42 -6.28 -0.34 -17.39
C GLU A 42 -6.73 0.30 -16.09
N VAL A 43 -5.82 1.02 -15.41
CA VAL A 43 -6.16 1.70 -14.16
C VAL A 43 -7.16 2.81 -14.40
N VAL A 44 -6.98 3.60 -15.46
CA VAL A 44 -7.92 4.68 -15.81
C VAL A 44 -9.30 4.09 -16.09
N LYS A 45 -9.36 2.98 -16.81
CA LYS A 45 -10.63 2.33 -17.13
C LYS A 45 -11.35 1.86 -15.87
N ALA A 46 -10.60 1.37 -14.89
CA ALA A 46 -11.18 0.83 -13.66
C ALA A 46 -11.54 1.92 -12.65
N THR A 47 -10.79 3.02 -12.59
CA THR A 47 -10.90 4.02 -11.52
C THR A 47 -11.29 5.41 -12.00
N ALA A 48 -11.27 5.65 -13.30
CA ALA A 48 -11.58 6.95 -13.91
C ALA A 48 -10.67 8.09 -13.44
N ILE A 49 -9.43 7.79 -13.08
CA ILE A 49 -8.46 8.82 -12.69
C ILE A 49 -7.58 9.20 -13.90
N ASN A 50 -6.89 10.33 -13.76
CA ASN A 50 -6.01 10.83 -14.82
C ASN A 50 -4.85 9.86 -15.06
N PRO A 51 -4.56 9.49 -16.32
CA PRO A 51 -3.43 8.59 -16.60
C PRO A 51 -2.09 9.12 -16.10
N ASN A 52 -1.89 10.44 -16.08
CA ASN A 52 -0.66 11.03 -15.57
C ASN A 52 -0.48 10.77 -14.08
N THR A 53 -1.58 10.65 -13.35
CA THR A 53 -1.56 10.30 -11.93
C THR A 53 -1.01 8.89 -11.74
N VAL A 54 -1.44 7.95 -12.57
CA VAL A 54 -0.94 6.57 -12.53
C VAL A 54 0.55 6.53 -12.85
N LEU A 55 0.94 7.26 -13.91
CA LEU A 55 2.35 7.31 -14.32
C LEU A 55 3.23 7.92 -13.24
N LYS A 56 2.72 8.95 -12.54
CA LYS A 56 3.45 9.56 -11.44
C LYS A 56 3.69 8.55 -10.31
N ALA A 57 2.67 7.78 -9.96
CA ALA A 57 2.79 6.77 -8.93
C ALA A 57 3.82 5.70 -9.33
N TYR A 58 3.76 5.24 -10.57
CA TYR A 58 4.68 4.22 -11.05
C TYR A 58 6.12 4.73 -11.11
N ARG A 59 6.32 6.01 -11.45
CA ARG A 59 7.66 6.60 -11.43
C ARG A 59 8.23 6.66 -10.02
N GLU A 60 7.39 6.94 -9.01
CA GLU A 60 7.85 6.91 -7.63
C GLU A 60 8.27 5.49 -7.21
N LEU A 61 7.48 4.50 -7.56
CA LEU A 61 7.81 3.11 -7.26
C LEU A 61 9.10 2.69 -7.98
N GLU A 62 9.31 3.17 -9.19
CA GLU A 62 10.53 2.89 -9.94
C GLU A 62 11.74 3.57 -9.30
N ARG A 63 11.58 4.79 -8.84
CA ARG A 63 12.63 5.52 -8.12
C ARG A 63 13.06 4.77 -6.86
N ASP A 64 12.11 4.15 -6.18
CA ASP A 64 12.39 3.36 -4.98
C ASP A 64 12.97 1.97 -5.31
N GLY A 65 13.10 1.63 -6.59
CA GLY A 65 13.67 0.36 -7.02
C GLY A 65 12.73 -0.82 -6.91
N LEU A 66 11.44 -0.58 -6.68
CA LEU A 66 10.45 -1.66 -6.48
C LEU A 66 9.90 -2.19 -7.80
N VAL A 67 9.83 -1.34 -8.81
CA VAL A 67 9.33 -1.72 -10.13
C VAL A 67 10.27 -1.18 -11.20
N GLU A 68 10.14 -1.73 -12.42
CA GLU A 68 10.88 -1.23 -13.58
C GLU A 68 9.96 -1.17 -14.79
N ALA A 69 10.10 -0.10 -15.56
CA ALA A 69 9.39 0.03 -16.82
C ALA A 69 10.21 -0.68 -17.89
N ARG A 70 9.56 -1.56 -18.65
CA ARG A 70 10.17 -2.24 -19.80
C ARG A 70 9.46 -1.76 -21.04
N ARG A 71 10.20 -1.07 -21.88
CA ARG A 71 9.66 -0.42 -23.06
C ARG A 71 8.92 -1.41 -23.95
N GLY A 72 7.67 -1.08 -24.28
CA GLY A 72 6.83 -1.93 -25.11
C GLY A 72 6.21 -3.12 -24.39
N LEU A 73 6.61 -3.39 -23.15
CA LEU A 73 6.13 -4.54 -22.38
C LEU A 73 5.29 -4.17 -21.17
N GLY A 74 5.59 -3.05 -20.51
CA GLY A 74 4.85 -2.60 -19.33
C GLY A 74 5.75 -2.35 -18.15
N THR A 75 5.14 -2.26 -16.97
CA THR A 75 5.83 -2.05 -15.70
C THR A 75 5.77 -3.33 -14.89
N PHE A 76 6.91 -3.78 -14.40
CA PHE A 76 7.04 -5.06 -13.72
C PHE A 76 7.64 -4.88 -12.33
N VAL A 77 7.22 -5.74 -11.40
CA VAL A 77 7.79 -5.77 -10.07
C VAL A 77 9.25 -6.24 -10.16
N ARG A 78 10.14 -5.46 -9.59
CA ARG A 78 11.56 -5.76 -9.57
C ARG A 78 11.98 -6.36 -8.24
N ARG A 79 11.45 -5.82 -7.11
CA ARG A 79 11.84 -6.22 -5.77
C ARG A 79 10.61 -6.27 -4.88
N GLY A 80 10.52 -7.31 -4.05
CA GLY A 80 9.45 -7.43 -3.08
C GLY A 80 9.77 -6.74 -1.77
N LEU A 81 8.74 -6.55 -0.96
CA LEU A 81 8.87 -6.03 0.41
C LEU A 81 8.43 -7.08 1.42
N SER A 82 8.21 -8.28 0.99
CA SER A 82 7.45 -9.27 1.70
C SER A 82 8.11 -9.74 3.00
N THR A 83 7.39 -9.56 4.08
CA THR A 83 7.71 -10.11 5.37
C THR A 83 6.45 -10.60 6.08
N ALA A 84 5.28 -10.36 5.51
CA ALA A 84 4.00 -10.68 6.12
C ALA A 84 3.07 -11.32 5.10
N PRO A 85 3.14 -12.66 4.92
CA PRO A 85 2.28 -13.33 3.96
C PRO A 85 0.80 -13.09 4.25
N ALA A 86 0.03 -12.93 3.18
CA ALA A 86 -1.41 -12.66 3.29
C ALA A 86 -2.18 -13.80 3.95
N ASP A 87 -1.62 -15.01 3.93
CA ASP A 87 -2.24 -16.21 4.49
C ASP A 87 -1.68 -16.61 5.85
N SER A 88 -0.98 -15.69 6.52
CA SER A 88 -0.41 -16.00 7.83
C SER A 88 -1.50 -16.20 8.89
N PRO A 89 -1.21 -16.95 9.97
CA PRO A 89 -2.16 -17.06 11.08
C PRO A 89 -2.58 -15.72 11.67
N LEU A 90 -1.68 -14.73 11.65
CA LEU A 90 -2.00 -13.37 12.11
C LEU A 90 -3.08 -12.72 11.27
N ARG A 91 -3.07 -12.97 9.95
CA ARG A 91 -4.12 -12.46 9.07
C ARG A 91 -5.46 -13.07 9.44
N THR A 92 -5.50 -14.36 9.73
CA THR A 92 -6.72 -15.05 10.14
C THR A 92 -7.26 -14.47 11.45
N GLU A 93 -6.39 -14.22 12.41
CA GLU A 93 -6.78 -13.60 13.68
C GLU A 93 -7.33 -12.20 13.46
N LEU A 94 -6.68 -11.41 12.60
CA LEU A 94 -7.13 -10.07 12.31
C LEU A 94 -8.47 -10.07 11.58
N ASP A 95 -8.70 -10.99 10.65
CA ASP A 95 -9.99 -11.15 9.98
C ASP A 95 -11.11 -11.43 10.97
N ALA A 96 -10.85 -12.34 11.93
CA ALA A 96 -11.83 -12.68 12.97
C ALA A 96 -12.13 -11.47 13.85
N TRP A 97 -11.08 -10.72 14.22
CA TRP A 97 -11.26 -9.50 15.01
C TRP A 97 -12.09 -8.46 14.26
N ALA A 98 -11.79 -8.25 12.97
CA ALA A 98 -12.52 -7.29 12.16
C ALA A 98 -14.00 -7.67 12.03
N ALA A 99 -14.29 -8.97 11.88
CA ALA A 99 -15.66 -9.46 11.82
C ALA A 99 -16.40 -9.18 13.13
N ARG A 100 -15.75 -9.38 14.28
CA ARG A 100 -16.33 -9.07 15.58
C ARG A 100 -16.57 -7.57 15.74
N ALA A 101 -15.65 -6.75 15.30
CA ALA A 101 -15.79 -5.30 15.37
C ALA A 101 -17.00 -4.84 14.56
N ARG A 102 -17.16 -5.39 13.36
CA ARG A 102 -18.33 -5.09 12.53
C ARG A 102 -19.62 -5.52 13.18
N ALA A 103 -19.65 -6.70 13.78
CA ALA A 103 -20.83 -7.21 14.49
C ALA A 103 -21.17 -6.34 15.71
N ALA A 104 -20.16 -5.71 16.32
CA ALA A 104 -20.36 -4.80 17.44
C ALA A 104 -20.82 -3.40 17.02
N GLY A 105 -20.99 -3.16 15.73
CA GLY A 105 -21.49 -1.89 15.21
C GLY A 105 -20.43 -0.87 14.86
N LEU A 106 -19.17 -1.25 14.89
CA LEU A 106 -18.08 -0.34 14.50
C LEU A 106 -18.01 -0.21 12.99
N ASP A 107 -17.84 1.02 12.50
CA ASP A 107 -17.64 1.24 11.07
C ASP A 107 -16.15 1.21 10.73
N ARG A 108 -15.85 1.41 9.46
CA ARG A 108 -14.47 1.37 8.97
C ARG A 108 -13.59 2.39 9.67
N ASP A 109 -14.09 3.60 9.88
CA ASP A 109 -13.31 4.66 10.50
C ASP A 109 -13.04 4.35 11.97
N ASP A 110 -14.02 3.77 12.67
CA ASP A 110 -13.85 3.33 14.06
C ASP A 110 -12.75 2.27 14.15
N VAL A 111 -12.80 1.28 13.26
CA VAL A 111 -11.82 0.20 13.22
C VAL A 111 -10.44 0.75 12.92
N ALA A 112 -10.34 1.65 11.95
CA ALA A 112 -9.06 2.27 11.58
C ALA A 112 -8.49 3.06 12.76
N ALA A 113 -9.32 3.78 13.49
CA ALA A 113 -8.87 4.56 14.65
C ALA A 113 -8.35 3.64 15.76
N LEU A 114 -9.07 2.57 16.06
CA LEU A 114 -8.62 1.59 17.05
C LEU A 114 -7.30 0.95 16.62
N PHE A 115 -7.22 0.57 15.37
CA PHE A 115 -6.01 -0.08 14.85
C PHE A 115 -4.81 0.87 14.93
N THR A 116 -5.00 2.14 14.57
CA THR A 116 -3.95 3.14 14.66
C THR A 116 -3.48 3.32 16.10
N ALA A 117 -4.42 3.38 17.04
CA ALA A 117 -4.08 3.51 18.46
C ALA A 117 -3.24 2.33 18.94
N VAL A 118 -3.62 1.12 18.56
CA VAL A 118 -2.88 -0.10 18.93
C VAL A 118 -1.50 -0.11 18.29
N LEU A 119 -1.41 0.29 17.02
CA LEU A 119 -0.11 0.40 16.34
C LEU A 119 0.80 1.38 17.08
N ASP A 120 0.27 2.53 17.47
CA ASP A 120 1.06 3.56 18.15
C ASP A 120 1.55 3.05 19.51
N GLU A 121 0.75 2.28 20.22
CA GLU A 121 1.17 1.70 21.49
C GLU A 121 2.30 0.69 21.32
N HIS A 122 2.19 -0.20 20.35
CA HIS A 122 3.15 -1.29 20.18
C HIS A 122 4.39 -0.91 19.38
N PHE A 123 4.29 0.10 18.52
CA PHE A 123 5.37 0.48 17.61
C PHE A 123 5.82 1.93 17.79
N ALA A 124 5.59 2.53 18.95
CA ALA A 124 6.00 3.90 19.21
C ALA A 124 7.51 4.10 19.07
N GLY A 125 8.29 3.10 19.48
CA GLY A 125 9.73 3.14 19.33
C GLY A 125 10.18 3.17 17.88
N ASP A 126 9.48 2.44 17.03
CA ASP A 126 9.79 2.39 15.59
C ASP A 126 9.50 3.72 14.93
N LEU A 127 8.39 4.37 15.28
CA LEU A 127 8.08 5.71 14.78
C LEU A 127 9.12 6.72 15.21
N ALA A 128 9.51 6.71 16.47
CA ALA A 128 10.54 7.62 16.99
C ALA A 128 11.88 7.38 16.26
N GLY A 129 12.21 6.11 16.00
CA GLY A 129 13.40 5.75 15.27
C GLY A 129 13.36 6.25 13.83
N GLN A 130 12.23 6.16 13.18
CA GLN A 130 12.06 6.67 11.82
C GLN A 130 12.20 8.19 11.77
N ASP A 131 11.60 8.88 12.71
CA ASP A 131 11.70 10.34 12.79
C ASP A 131 13.14 10.77 12.99
N GLN A 132 13.85 10.12 13.90
CA GLN A 132 15.26 10.42 14.16
C GLN A 132 16.10 10.15 12.92
N HIS A 133 15.83 9.08 12.21
CA HIS A 133 16.54 8.75 10.99
C HIS A 133 16.33 9.83 9.93
N SER A 134 15.11 10.29 9.79
CA SER A 134 14.78 11.35 8.84
C SER A 134 15.50 12.65 9.18
N GLN A 135 15.61 12.98 10.46
CA GLN A 135 16.26 14.20 10.90
C GLN A 135 17.78 14.11 10.83
N GLY A 136 18.34 12.92 10.93
CA GLY A 136 19.77 12.72 10.90
C GLY A 136 20.40 12.79 9.53
N ASP A 137 19.61 12.99 8.52
CA ASP A 137 20.05 12.87 7.15
C ASP A 137 20.80 14.07 6.57
N PRO A 138 20.59 15.29 6.96
CA PRO A 138 21.16 16.42 6.21
C PRO A 138 22.64 16.64 6.44
N SER A 139 23.27 15.93 7.26
CA SER A 139 24.70 16.15 7.49
C SER A 139 25.61 15.58 6.42
#